data_81523d3855cd15c4e909e97608e25257
#
_entry.id   81523d3855cd15c4e909e97608e25257
#
_cell.length_a   1.000
_cell.length_b   1.000
_cell.length_c   1.000
_cell.angle_alpha   90.00
_cell.angle_beta   90.00
_cell.angle_gamma   90.00
#
_symmetry.space_group_name_H-M   'P 1'
#
loop_
_entity.id
_entity.type
_entity.pdbx_description
1 polymer ?
#
loop_
_entity_poly.entity_id
_entity_poly.type
_entity_poly.pdbx_seq_one_letter_code
_entity_poly.pdbx_strand_id
1 'polypeptide(L)'
;MFFNPAKYKVYSNSSFGTHKDEIDVAAYTASDGKHYFLNPAHKETQALYVADGMDYDASTMRATKFIPLDNVNFDLVGDTELEQMDFSKAMDKVEVTTGSVIGFENQDGRRGILNVKISSSIYPTIQCKFQAVAKNKNDFNSQIS
;
A
#
# COMPACT_ATOMS: atom_id res chain seq x y z
N MET A 1 10.60 -0.55 -4.89
CA MET A 1 10.33 -1.62 -3.90
C MET A 1 8.85 -1.96 -3.87
N PHE A 2 8.55 -3.17 -3.48
CA PHE A 2 7.19 -3.69 -3.48
C PHE A 2 6.89 -4.33 -2.13
N PHE A 3 5.74 -4.02 -1.55
CA PHE A 3 5.42 -4.41 -0.20
C PHE A 3 4.25 -5.39 -0.14
N ASN A 4 4.43 -6.44 0.66
CA ASN A 4 3.41 -7.43 0.98
C ASN A 4 3.01 -7.25 2.44
N PRO A 5 1.89 -6.57 2.73
CA PRO A 5 1.50 -6.32 4.12
C PRO A 5 1.09 -7.57 4.88
N ALA A 6 0.56 -8.58 4.20
CA ALA A 6 0.13 -9.82 4.86
C ALA A 6 1.29 -10.58 5.50
N LYS A 7 2.48 -10.53 4.90
CA LYS A 7 3.68 -11.20 5.39
C LYS A 7 4.74 -10.25 5.93
N TYR A 8 4.49 -8.95 5.90
CA TYR A 8 5.46 -7.91 6.28
C TYR A 8 6.78 -8.05 5.52
N LYS A 9 6.68 -8.33 4.21
CA LYS A 9 7.85 -8.52 3.36
C LYS A 9 7.96 -7.43 2.31
N VAL A 10 9.20 -7.07 1.99
CA VAL A 10 9.54 -6.12 0.93
C VAL A 10 10.32 -6.87 -0.14
N TYR A 11 9.91 -6.68 -1.39
CA TYR A 11 10.59 -7.28 -2.54
C TYR A 11 11.27 -6.19 -3.36
N SER A 12 12.47 -6.48 -3.84
CA SER A 12 13.22 -5.58 -4.70
C SER A 12 12.62 -5.53 -6.11
N ASN A 13 13.05 -4.54 -6.89
CA ASN A 13 12.65 -4.44 -8.29
C ASN A 13 13.09 -5.64 -9.12
N SER A 14 14.12 -6.36 -8.68
CA SER A 14 14.60 -7.55 -9.39
C SER A 14 13.88 -8.84 -8.97
N SER A 15 13.23 -8.85 -7.81
CA SER A 15 12.62 -10.07 -7.27
C SER A 15 11.09 -10.06 -7.24
N PHE A 16 10.45 -8.92 -7.50
CA PHE A 16 9.00 -8.79 -7.37
C PHE A 16 8.21 -9.72 -8.31
N GLY A 17 8.80 -10.05 -9.45
CA GLY A 17 8.10 -10.79 -10.51
C GLY A 17 7.57 -12.16 -10.13
N THR A 18 8.16 -12.82 -9.13
CA THR A 18 7.68 -14.11 -8.61
C THR A 18 6.71 -13.96 -7.44
N HIS A 19 6.39 -12.72 -7.03
CA HIS A 19 5.53 -12.41 -5.89
C HIS A 19 4.36 -11.50 -6.23
N LYS A 20 4.01 -11.40 -7.51
CA LYS A 20 2.98 -10.45 -8.00
C LYS A 20 1.63 -10.62 -7.33
N ASP A 21 1.26 -11.84 -6.98
CA ASP A 21 0.00 -12.18 -6.33
C ASP A 21 -0.03 -11.85 -4.83
N GLU A 22 1.08 -11.37 -4.29
CA GLU A 22 1.21 -11.04 -2.86
C GLU A 22 1.44 -9.55 -2.61
N ILE A 23 1.73 -8.77 -3.65
CA ILE A 23 2.12 -7.37 -3.53
C ILE A 23 0.90 -6.46 -3.58
N ASP A 24 0.74 -5.64 -2.54
CA ASP A 24 -0.33 -4.66 -2.45
C ASP A 24 0.14 -3.21 -2.60
N VAL A 25 1.41 -2.92 -2.40
CA VAL A 25 1.93 -1.55 -2.45
C VAL A 25 3.21 -1.51 -3.28
N ALA A 26 3.27 -0.61 -4.23
CA ALA A 26 4.50 -0.27 -4.91
C ALA A 26 5.06 1.03 -4.32
N ALA A 27 6.30 1.01 -3.86
CA ALA A 27 6.99 2.18 -3.32
C ALA A 27 8.01 2.67 -4.34
N TYR A 28 7.81 3.88 -4.83
CA TYR A 28 8.58 4.45 -5.92
C TYR A 28 9.26 5.74 -5.48
N THR A 29 10.53 5.88 -5.83
CA THR A 29 11.27 7.13 -5.63
C THR A 29 11.56 7.75 -7.00
N ALA A 30 11.05 8.96 -7.21
CA ALA A 30 11.22 9.67 -8.45
C ALA A 30 12.61 10.30 -8.54
N SER A 31 13.00 10.72 -9.74
CA SER A 31 14.31 11.34 -10.00
C SER A 31 14.52 12.65 -9.23
N ASP A 32 13.44 13.34 -8.85
CA ASP A 32 13.49 14.55 -8.03
C ASP A 32 13.61 14.27 -6.52
N GLY A 33 13.68 13.00 -6.14
CA GLY A 33 13.80 12.57 -4.74
C GLY A 33 12.48 12.40 -4.00
N LYS A 34 11.36 12.67 -4.62
CA LYS A 34 10.04 12.45 -4.01
C LYS A 34 9.70 10.98 -3.95
N HIS A 35 9.02 10.59 -2.89
CA HIS A 35 8.60 9.20 -2.64
C HIS A 35 7.09 9.07 -2.78
N TYR A 36 6.66 7.96 -3.38
CA TYR A 36 5.25 7.68 -3.62
C TYR A 36 4.89 6.25 -3.26
N PHE A 37 3.67 6.06 -2.77
CA PHE A 37 3.01 4.75 -2.80
C PHE A 37 2.07 4.72 -4.00
N LEU A 38 2.11 3.60 -4.73
CA LEU A 38 1.39 3.45 -5.98
C LEU A 38 0.53 2.18 -5.95
N ASN A 39 -0.66 2.27 -6.55
CA ASN A 39 -1.48 1.10 -6.85
C ASN A 39 -0.76 0.24 -7.88
N PRO A 40 -0.36 -1.00 -7.54
CA PRO A 40 0.41 -1.83 -8.47
C PRO A 40 -0.31 -2.11 -9.79
N ALA A 41 -1.63 -2.14 -9.79
CA ALA A 41 -2.44 -2.44 -10.97
C ALA A 41 -2.76 -1.23 -11.85
N HIS A 42 -2.27 -0.04 -11.49
CA HIS A 42 -2.60 1.17 -12.23
C HIS A 42 -1.67 1.39 -13.42
N LYS A 43 -2.21 1.92 -14.52
CA LYS A 43 -1.44 2.16 -15.73
C LYS A 43 -0.30 3.15 -15.56
N GLU A 44 -0.49 4.17 -14.72
CA GLU A 44 0.59 5.13 -14.43
C GLU A 44 1.74 4.48 -13.68
N THR A 45 1.44 3.53 -12.79
CA THR A 45 2.47 2.74 -12.10
C THR A 45 3.30 1.95 -13.11
N GLN A 46 2.64 1.28 -14.05
CA GLN A 46 3.31 0.56 -15.14
C GLN A 46 4.21 1.50 -15.94
N ALA A 47 3.71 2.67 -16.31
CA ALA A 47 4.48 3.63 -17.13
C ALA A 47 5.76 4.06 -16.42
N LEU A 48 5.72 4.29 -15.10
CA LEU A 48 6.89 4.69 -14.33
C LEU A 48 7.96 3.59 -14.31
N TYR A 49 7.57 2.35 -14.02
CA TYR A 49 8.53 1.24 -13.95
C TYR A 49 9.06 0.82 -15.32
N VAL A 50 8.23 0.88 -16.36
CA VAL A 50 8.67 0.60 -17.72
C VAL A 50 9.69 1.67 -18.18
N ALA A 51 9.46 2.95 -17.83
CA ALA A 51 10.42 4.01 -18.12
C ALA A 51 11.77 3.78 -17.45
N ASP A 52 11.78 3.10 -16.29
CA ASP A 52 13.00 2.72 -15.57
C ASP A 52 13.63 1.43 -16.12
N GLY A 53 13.08 0.87 -17.18
CA GLY A 53 13.62 -0.33 -17.84
C GLY A 53 13.13 -1.64 -17.25
N MET A 54 12.10 -1.63 -16.41
CA MET A 54 11.57 -2.84 -15.82
C MET A 54 10.52 -3.50 -16.71
N ASP A 55 10.46 -4.83 -16.64
CA ASP A 55 9.38 -5.62 -17.23
C ASP A 55 8.20 -5.62 -16.25
N TYR A 56 7.27 -4.68 -16.45
CA TYR A 56 6.14 -4.47 -15.56
C TYR A 56 4.83 -4.44 -16.34
N ASP A 57 3.90 -5.32 -15.95
CA ASP A 57 2.57 -5.40 -16.53
C ASP A 57 1.53 -5.22 -15.41
N ALA A 58 0.88 -4.07 -15.39
CA ALA A 58 -0.11 -3.71 -14.37
C ALA A 58 -1.28 -4.70 -14.32
N SER A 59 -1.64 -5.31 -15.45
CA SER A 59 -2.75 -6.28 -15.51
C SER A 59 -2.48 -7.55 -14.72
N THR A 60 -1.21 -7.83 -14.39
CA THR A 60 -0.81 -8.99 -13.60
C THR A 60 -0.69 -8.68 -12.10
N MET A 61 -0.90 -7.42 -11.72
CA MET A 61 -0.71 -6.97 -10.35
C MET A 61 -2.03 -6.82 -9.60
N ARG A 62 -1.94 -6.87 -8.27
CA ARG A 62 -3.09 -6.64 -7.40
C ARG A 62 -3.38 -5.15 -7.28
N ALA A 63 -4.65 -4.81 -7.07
CA ALA A 63 -5.10 -3.42 -6.96
C ALA A 63 -5.18 -2.97 -5.50
N THR A 64 -4.77 -1.73 -5.25
CA THR A 64 -4.84 -1.10 -3.93
C THR A 64 -5.16 0.38 -4.09
N LYS A 65 -5.98 0.91 -3.19
CA LYS A 65 -6.31 2.34 -3.14
C LYS A 65 -5.77 2.94 -1.85
N PHE A 66 -5.39 4.20 -1.91
CA PHE A 66 -4.74 4.91 -0.81
C PHE A 66 -5.50 6.16 -0.42
N ILE A 67 -5.49 6.47 0.88
CA ILE A 67 -5.93 7.78 1.40
C ILE A 67 -4.85 8.33 2.34
N PRO A 68 -4.45 9.60 2.19
CA PRO A 68 -3.62 10.24 3.21
C PRO A 68 -4.48 10.52 4.44
N LEU A 69 -3.90 10.32 5.62
CA LEU A 69 -4.58 10.54 6.89
C LEU A 69 -3.87 11.67 7.63
N ASP A 70 -4.61 12.74 7.93
CA ASP A 70 -4.10 13.88 8.68
C ASP A 70 -4.47 13.74 10.16
N ASN A 71 -3.55 14.15 11.04
CA ASN A 71 -3.78 14.18 12.48
C ASN A 71 -4.16 12.81 13.09
N VAL A 72 -3.63 11.74 12.50
CA VAL A 72 -3.86 10.39 12.98
C VAL A 72 -2.60 9.89 13.68
N ASN A 73 -2.78 9.38 14.90
CA ASN A 73 -1.69 8.73 15.62
C ASN A 73 -1.67 7.25 15.22
N PHE A 74 -0.65 6.85 14.48
CA PHE A 74 -0.49 5.49 14.00
C PHE A 74 -0.57 4.45 15.12
N ASP A 75 0.00 4.76 16.28
CA ASP A 75 0.06 3.80 17.40
C ASP A 75 -1.32 3.48 18.00
N LEU A 76 -2.28 4.39 17.83
CA LEU A 76 -3.62 4.26 18.40
C LEU A 76 -4.64 3.66 17.43
N VAL A 77 -4.28 3.41 16.19
CA VAL A 77 -5.22 2.88 15.20
C VAL A 77 -5.37 1.37 15.38
N GLY A 78 -6.61 0.93 15.51
CA GLY A 78 -7.00 -0.48 15.54
C GLY A 78 -8.03 -0.80 14.46
N ASP A 79 -8.62 -1.99 14.52
CA ASP A 79 -9.59 -2.44 13.52
C ASP A 79 -10.81 -1.51 13.39
N THR A 80 -11.28 -0.95 14.49
CA THR A 80 -12.42 -0.03 14.45
C THR A 80 -12.12 1.19 13.60
N GLU A 81 -10.94 1.80 13.78
CA GLU A 81 -10.53 2.96 13.02
C GLU A 81 -10.30 2.61 11.55
N LEU A 82 -9.73 1.44 11.27
CA LEU A 82 -9.55 0.97 9.89
C LEU A 82 -10.90 0.82 9.18
N GLU A 83 -11.89 0.25 9.85
CA GLU A 83 -13.25 0.10 9.29
C GLU A 83 -13.93 1.42 9.00
N GLN A 84 -13.64 2.45 9.79
CA GLN A 84 -14.26 3.77 9.67
C GLN A 84 -13.58 4.67 8.64
N MET A 85 -12.46 4.29 8.08
CA MET A 85 -11.79 5.09 7.05
C MET A 85 -12.68 5.26 5.82
N ASP A 86 -12.74 6.50 5.31
CA ASP A 86 -13.54 6.83 4.13
C ASP A 86 -12.67 6.73 2.88
N PHE A 87 -12.93 5.72 2.05
CA PHE A 87 -12.22 5.50 0.79
C PHE A 87 -12.94 6.07 -0.42
N SER A 88 -13.96 6.91 -0.24
CA SER A 88 -14.71 7.50 -1.37
C SER A 88 -13.83 8.37 -2.29
N LYS A 89 -12.75 8.93 -1.74
CA LYS A 89 -11.79 9.76 -2.50
C LYS A 89 -10.41 9.11 -2.57
N ALA A 90 -10.36 7.80 -2.49
CA ALA A 90 -9.10 7.07 -2.53
C ALA A 90 -8.37 7.27 -3.86
N MET A 91 -7.05 7.23 -3.79
CA MET A 91 -6.15 7.54 -4.91
C MET A 91 -5.32 6.33 -5.31
N ASP A 92 -4.88 6.33 -6.56
CA ASP A 92 -3.96 5.33 -7.08
C ASP A 92 -2.50 5.66 -6.79
N LYS A 93 -2.22 6.90 -6.42
CA LYS A 93 -0.88 7.41 -6.17
C LYS A 93 -0.93 8.44 -5.05
N VAL A 94 -0.03 8.32 -4.10
CA VAL A 94 0.07 9.28 -3.00
C VAL A 94 1.54 9.59 -2.73
N GLU A 95 1.86 10.89 -2.62
CA GLU A 95 3.20 11.31 -2.22
C GLU A 95 3.35 11.12 -0.72
N VAL A 96 4.53 10.64 -0.28
CA VAL A 96 4.80 10.36 1.12
C VAL A 96 6.07 11.05 1.58
N THR A 97 6.05 11.54 2.82
CA THR A 97 7.20 12.13 3.50
C THR A 97 7.33 11.52 4.89
N THR A 98 8.41 11.84 5.59
CA THR A 98 8.56 11.38 6.98
C THR A 98 7.37 11.85 7.81
N GLY A 99 6.75 10.93 8.53
CA GLY A 99 5.58 11.20 9.35
C GLY A 99 4.25 11.00 8.63
N SER A 100 4.25 10.75 7.32
CA SER A 100 3.02 10.43 6.59
C SER A 100 2.37 9.18 7.16
N VAL A 101 1.06 9.25 7.37
CA VAL A 101 0.22 8.10 7.70
C VAL A 101 -0.76 7.92 6.55
N ILE A 102 -0.70 6.75 5.93
CA ILE A 102 -1.47 6.46 4.72
C ILE A 102 -2.38 5.26 4.98
N GLY A 103 -3.68 5.44 4.80
CA GLY A 103 -4.63 4.35 4.80
C GLY A 103 -4.65 3.67 3.45
N PHE A 104 -4.85 2.36 3.45
CA PHE A 104 -5.01 1.63 2.20
C PHE A 104 -6.06 0.54 2.31
N GLU A 105 -6.66 0.21 1.17
CA GLU A 105 -7.55 -0.93 1.02
C GLU A 105 -7.08 -1.72 -0.19
N ASN A 106 -6.78 -3.00 0.02
CA ASN A 106 -6.29 -3.85 -1.06
C ASN A 106 -7.44 -4.49 -1.86
N GLN A 107 -7.07 -5.27 -2.86
CA GLN A 107 -8.02 -5.93 -3.77
C GLN A 107 -9.00 -6.85 -3.05
N ASP A 108 -8.61 -7.42 -1.92
CA ASP A 108 -9.45 -8.32 -1.12
C ASP A 108 -10.37 -7.58 -0.16
N GLY A 109 -10.32 -6.26 -0.14
CA GLY A 109 -11.08 -5.44 0.80
C GLY A 109 -10.47 -5.37 2.20
N ARG A 110 -9.23 -5.81 2.37
CA ARG A 110 -8.50 -5.70 3.64
C ARG A 110 -7.89 -4.31 3.74
N ARG A 111 -8.01 -3.72 4.89
CA ARG A 111 -7.52 -2.36 5.16
C ARG A 111 -6.31 -2.37 6.07
N GLY A 112 -5.49 -1.37 5.90
CA GLY A 112 -4.35 -1.15 6.77
C GLY A 112 -3.92 0.29 6.77
N ILE A 113 -2.91 0.58 7.57
CA ILE A 113 -2.23 1.88 7.57
C ILE A 113 -0.74 1.69 7.51
N LEU A 114 -0.09 2.65 6.86
CA LEU A 114 1.35 2.71 6.72
C LEU A 114 1.84 4.00 7.37
N ASN A 115 2.86 3.88 8.22
CA ASN A 115 3.55 5.03 8.79
C ASN A 115 4.95 5.10 8.16
N VAL A 116 5.29 6.26 7.62
CA VAL A 116 6.49 6.43 6.81
C VAL A 116 7.55 7.17 7.60
N LYS A 117 8.77 6.64 7.56
CA LYS A 117 9.95 7.31 8.09
C LYS A 117 11.03 7.30 7.03
N ILE A 118 11.43 8.48 6.60
CA ILE A 118 12.52 8.66 5.65
C ILE A 118 13.73 9.16 6.42
N SER A 119 14.68 8.30 6.66
CA SER A 119 15.97 8.67 7.25
C SER A 119 16.94 9.07 6.13
N SER A 120 18.22 9.21 6.44
CA SER A 120 19.24 9.60 5.47
C SER A 120 19.47 8.60 4.36
N SER A 121 18.79 7.46 4.36
CA SER A 121 18.90 6.45 3.32
C SER A 121 17.96 6.75 2.15
N ILE A 122 18.25 6.14 1.01
CA ILE A 122 17.50 6.30 -0.24
C ILE A 122 16.09 5.69 -0.12
N TYR A 123 15.88 4.76 0.81
CA TYR A 123 14.64 4.01 0.93
C TYR A 123 13.87 4.40 2.20
N PRO A 124 12.56 4.63 2.09
CA PRO A 124 11.73 4.85 3.26
C PRO A 124 11.61 3.58 4.11
N THR A 125 11.52 3.77 5.42
CA THR A 125 11.15 2.72 6.36
C THR A 125 9.64 2.80 6.58
N ILE A 126 8.97 1.67 6.58
CA ILE A 126 7.52 1.61 6.70
C ILE A 126 7.16 0.78 7.93
N GLN A 127 6.29 1.33 8.79
CA GLN A 127 5.56 0.55 9.77
C GLN A 127 4.16 0.30 9.22
N CYS A 128 3.61 -0.88 9.46
CA CYS A 128 2.32 -1.28 8.91
C CYS A 128 1.44 -1.92 9.98
N LYS A 129 0.17 -1.53 9.99
CA LYS A 129 -0.90 -2.27 10.67
C LYS A 129 -1.87 -2.73 9.60
N PHE A 130 -2.26 -3.99 9.64
CA PHE A 130 -3.04 -4.60 8.57
C PHE A 130 -4.07 -5.56 9.14
N GLN A 131 -5.30 -5.47 8.65
CA GLN A 131 -6.36 -6.38 9.04
C GLN A 131 -6.05 -7.82 8.67
N ALA A 132 -6.36 -8.74 9.57
CA ALA A 132 -6.18 -10.17 9.30
C ALA A 132 -7.12 -10.67 8.20
N VAL A 133 -8.33 -10.10 8.13
CA VAL A 133 -9.34 -10.44 7.12
C VAL A 133 -10.13 -9.19 6.74
N ALA A 134 -10.78 -9.23 5.58
CA ALA A 134 -11.68 -8.17 5.14
C ALA A 134 -12.93 -8.16 6.01
N LYS A 135 -13.12 -7.09 6.77
CA LYS A 135 -14.15 -7.00 7.80
C LYS A 135 -15.57 -7.15 7.23
N ASN A 136 -15.83 -6.50 6.09
CA ASN A 136 -17.16 -6.54 5.46
C ASN A 136 -17.60 -7.94 5.06
N LYS A 137 -16.67 -8.78 4.60
CA LYS A 137 -16.97 -10.17 4.25
C LYS A 137 -17.08 -11.03 5.49
N ASN A 138 -16.28 -10.73 6.51
CA ASN A 138 -16.19 -11.53 7.72
C ASN A 138 -17.38 -11.32 8.64
N ASP A 139 -17.92 -10.11 8.70
CA ASP A 139 -19.09 -9.81 9.51
C ASP A 139 -20.29 -10.66 9.11
N PHE A 140 -20.50 -10.82 7.81
CA PHE A 140 -21.55 -11.68 7.31
C PHE A 140 -21.36 -13.13 7.78
N ASN A 141 -20.16 -13.66 7.62
CA ASN A 141 -19.86 -15.04 7.99
C ASN A 141 -20.00 -15.28 9.49
N SER A 142 -19.59 -14.34 10.32
CA SER A 142 -19.69 -14.47 11.75
C SER A 142 -21.13 -14.42 12.26
N GLN A 143 -22.04 -13.79 11.51
CA GLN A 143 -23.46 -13.73 11.87
C GLN A 143 -24.19 -15.05 11.61
N ILE A 144 -23.72 -15.83 10.68
CA ILE A 144 -24.37 -17.11 10.32
C ILE A 144 -23.69 -18.32 10.94
N SER A 145 -22.56 -18.12 11.55
CA SER A 145 -21.84 -19.17 12.28
C SER A 145 -22.10 -19.03 13.77
#